data_322ae2dc566c8f07dde675b483241be8
#
_entry.id   322ae2dc566c8f07dde675b483241be8
#
_cell.length_a   1.000
_cell.length_b   1.000
_cell.length_c   1.000
_cell.angle_alpha   90.00
_cell.angle_beta   90.00
_cell.angle_gamma   90.00
#
_symmetry.space_group_name_H-M   'P 1'
#
loop_
_entity.id
_entity.type
_entity.pdbx_description
1 polymer ?
#
loop_
_entity_poly.entity_id
_entity_poly.type
_entity_poly.pdbx_seq_one_letter_code
_entity_poly.pdbx_strand_id
1 'polypeptide(L)'
;MTREDMRLLLHIAEWTVQNHRHVRSTIRELAGTEENYLIIARELDRVNAHIVRARSLHAEATLTLVEWLVIVDSYQWKCAYCQEKPFEVMHHRIPLHEGGTTPSNCLPVCRGCCTRRKKNPPEPHGSHLNHSGSATRL
;
A
#
# COMPACT_ATOMS: atom_id res chain seq x y z
N MET A 1 -9.61 -12.46 -2.89
CA MET A 1 -8.89 -11.96 -4.07
C MET A 1 -8.02 -13.06 -4.64
N THR A 2 -8.11 -13.29 -5.92
CA THR A 2 -7.32 -14.35 -6.54
C THR A 2 -5.93 -13.84 -6.91
N ARG A 3 -5.03 -14.77 -7.22
CA ARG A 3 -3.70 -14.42 -7.68
C ARG A 3 -3.75 -13.66 -9.01
N GLU A 4 -4.68 -14.03 -9.87
CA GLU A 4 -4.85 -13.34 -11.14
C GLU A 4 -5.33 -11.92 -10.95
N ASP A 5 -6.27 -11.72 -10.02
CA ASP A 5 -6.74 -10.37 -9.70
C ASP A 5 -5.58 -9.53 -9.17
N MET A 6 -4.75 -10.11 -8.33
CA MET A 6 -3.62 -9.37 -7.78
C MET A 6 -2.61 -8.99 -8.86
N ARG A 7 -2.36 -9.88 -9.81
CA ARG A 7 -1.49 -9.57 -10.94
C ARG A 7 -2.05 -8.42 -11.77
N LEU A 8 -3.35 -8.44 -11.99
CA LEU A 8 -4.01 -7.38 -12.74
C LEU A 8 -3.89 -6.04 -12.02
N LEU A 9 -4.14 -6.02 -10.71
CA LEU A 9 -4.02 -4.80 -9.93
C LEU A 9 -2.60 -4.25 -9.96
N LEU A 10 -1.60 -5.11 -9.85
CA LEU A 10 -0.21 -4.69 -9.93
C LEU A 10 0.14 -4.14 -11.32
N HIS A 11 -0.39 -4.76 -12.35
CA HIS A 11 -0.17 -4.29 -13.72
C HIS A 11 -0.77 -2.88 -13.91
N ILE A 12 -1.98 -2.67 -13.42
CA ILE A 12 -2.63 -1.36 -13.49
C ILE A 12 -1.83 -0.34 -12.66
N ALA A 13 -1.35 -0.75 -11.50
CA ALA A 13 -0.56 0.13 -10.65
C ALA A 13 0.73 0.58 -11.37
N GLU A 14 1.40 -0.33 -12.06
CA GLU A 14 2.57 0.02 -12.84
C GLU A 14 2.21 1.02 -13.94
N TRP A 15 1.08 0.80 -14.58
CA TRP A 15 0.62 1.71 -15.62
C TRP A 15 0.41 3.13 -15.05
N THR A 16 -0.16 3.26 -13.84
CA THR A 16 -0.38 4.58 -13.24
C THR A 16 0.93 5.28 -12.89
N VAL A 17 1.97 4.54 -12.57
CA VAL A 17 3.28 5.12 -12.28
C VAL A 17 3.87 5.72 -13.56
N GLN A 18 3.72 5.04 -14.68
CA GLN A 18 4.26 5.49 -15.95
C GLN A 18 3.42 6.56 -16.63
N ASN A 19 2.15 6.66 -16.29
CA ASN A 19 1.21 7.59 -16.90
C ASN A 19 0.73 8.60 -15.89
N HIS A 20 1.45 9.70 -15.77
CA HIS A 20 1.14 10.73 -14.78
C HIS A 20 -0.23 11.38 -14.97
N ARG A 21 -0.74 11.34 -16.19
CA ARG A 21 -2.06 11.92 -16.48
C ARG A 21 -3.06 10.81 -16.77
N HIS A 22 -3.18 9.88 -15.87
CA HIS A 22 -4.14 8.80 -16.05
C HIS A 22 -5.56 9.29 -15.76
N VAL A 23 -6.53 8.69 -16.43
CA VAL A 23 -7.93 9.02 -16.28
C VAL A 23 -8.65 7.85 -15.66
N ARG A 24 -9.61 8.16 -14.80
CA ARG A 24 -10.34 7.10 -14.12
C ARG A 24 -11.07 6.16 -15.07
N SER A 25 -11.58 6.68 -16.18
CA SER A 25 -12.24 5.83 -17.18
C SER A 25 -11.28 4.78 -17.73
N THR A 26 -10.01 5.14 -17.97
CA THR A 26 -9.02 4.20 -18.46
C THR A 26 -8.72 3.13 -17.41
N ILE A 27 -8.59 3.55 -16.15
CA ILE A 27 -8.36 2.61 -15.06
C ILE A 27 -9.53 1.63 -14.94
N ARG A 28 -10.76 2.13 -15.10
CA ARG A 28 -11.95 1.29 -15.04
C ARG A 28 -11.95 0.25 -16.16
N GLU A 29 -11.54 0.66 -17.35
CA GLU A 29 -11.45 -0.27 -18.48
C GLU A 29 -10.39 -1.34 -18.21
N LEU A 30 -9.22 -0.94 -17.74
CA LEU A 30 -8.14 -1.88 -17.46
C LEU A 30 -8.52 -2.86 -16.35
N ALA A 31 -9.28 -2.42 -15.36
CA ALA A 31 -9.70 -3.27 -14.25
C ALA A 31 -10.67 -4.37 -14.67
N GLY A 32 -11.45 -4.11 -15.70
CA GLY A 32 -12.38 -5.10 -16.24
C GLY A 32 -13.66 -5.31 -15.46
N THR A 33 -13.61 -5.22 -14.13
CA THR A 33 -14.79 -5.35 -13.28
C THR A 33 -14.90 -4.15 -12.37
N GLU A 34 -16.11 -3.87 -11.93
CA GLU A 34 -16.35 -2.76 -11.01
C GLU A 34 -15.66 -3.02 -9.67
N GLU A 35 -15.65 -4.26 -9.24
CA GLU A 35 -15.00 -4.62 -7.98
C GLU A 35 -13.50 -4.31 -8.01
N ASN A 36 -12.80 -4.74 -9.04
CA ASN A 36 -11.37 -4.46 -9.18
C ASN A 36 -11.10 -2.98 -9.36
N TYR A 37 -11.98 -2.28 -10.08
CA TYR A 37 -11.84 -0.83 -10.22
C TYR A 37 -11.93 -0.14 -8.85
N LEU A 38 -12.91 -0.52 -8.03
CA LEU A 38 -13.09 0.12 -6.72
C LEU A 38 -11.89 -0.12 -5.81
N ILE A 39 -11.30 -1.31 -5.88
CA ILE A 39 -10.11 -1.62 -5.10
C ILE A 39 -8.95 -0.72 -5.53
N ILE A 40 -8.65 -0.69 -6.83
CA ILE A 40 -7.50 0.05 -7.31
C ILE A 40 -7.68 1.56 -7.10
N ALA A 41 -8.89 2.07 -7.31
CA ALA A 41 -9.19 3.49 -7.14
C ALA A 41 -9.03 3.91 -5.68
N ARG A 42 -9.50 3.09 -4.76
CA ARG A 42 -9.39 3.40 -3.33
C ARG A 42 -7.93 3.42 -2.89
N GLU A 43 -7.15 2.44 -3.33
CA GLU A 43 -5.75 2.40 -2.92
C GLU A 43 -4.92 3.49 -3.59
N LEU A 44 -5.24 3.84 -4.82
CA LEU A 44 -4.59 4.96 -5.50
C LEU A 44 -4.87 6.27 -4.75
N ASP A 45 -6.12 6.51 -4.37
CA ASP A 45 -6.47 7.70 -3.61
C ASP A 45 -5.77 7.73 -2.25
N ARG A 46 -5.68 6.57 -1.62
CA ARG A 46 -5.00 6.46 -0.32
C ARG A 46 -3.53 6.85 -0.43
N VAL A 47 -2.83 6.27 -1.40
CA VAL A 47 -1.42 6.59 -1.61
C VAL A 47 -1.24 8.07 -1.94
N ASN A 48 -2.04 8.58 -2.86
CA ASN A 48 -1.93 9.97 -3.28
C ASN A 48 -2.18 10.95 -2.12
N ALA A 49 -3.16 10.67 -1.27
CA ALA A 49 -3.45 11.53 -0.13
C ALA A 49 -2.26 11.61 0.83
N HIS A 50 -1.63 10.48 1.11
CA HIS A 50 -0.49 10.48 2.00
C HIS A 50 0.77 11.08 1.37
N ILE A 51 0.95 10.92 0.06
CA ILE A 51 2.04 11.56 -0.66
C ILE A 51 1.90 13.08 -0.60
N VAL A 52 0.70 13.59 -0.83
CA VAL A 52 0.45 15.03 -0.77
C VAL A 52 0.74 15.57 0.63
N ARG A 53 0.30 14.86 1.66
CA ARG A 53 0.56 15.27 3.03
C ARG A 53 2.05 15.27 3.37
N ALA A 54 2.76 14.23 2.92
CA ALA A 54 4.21 14.16 3.15
C ALA A 54 4.91 15.36 2.50
N ARG A 55 4.54 15.67 1.26
CA ARG A 55 5.12 16.80 0.55
C ARG A 55 4.85 18.13 1.26
N SER A 56 3.64 18.30 1.77
CA SER A 56 3.29 19.53 2.47
C SER A 56 4.08 19.70 3.76
N LEU A 57 4.60 18.62 4.31
CA LEU A 57 5.42 18.66 5.52
C LEU A 57 6.91 18.58 5.20
N HIS A 58 7.28 18.65 3.93
CA HIS A 58 8.64 18.54 3.46
C HIS A 58 9.30 17.21 3.89
N ALA A 59 8.47 16.16 4.04
CA ALA A 59 8.94 14.82 4.36
C ALA A 59 9.10 14.03 3.07
N GLU A 60 9.80 12.90 3.15
CA GLU A 60 9.97 12.04 1.98
C GLU A 60 8.62 11.54 1.47
N ALA A 61 8.46 11.45 0.16
CA ALA A 61 7.21 11.07 -0.47
C ALA A 61 7.52 10.21 -1.69
N THR A 62 7.98 9.00 -1.46
CA THR A 62 8.46 8.12 -2.52
C THR A 62 7.59 6.89 -2.76
N LEU A 63 6.62 6.63 -1.90
CA LEU A 63 5.77 5.44 -2.03
C LEU A 63 4.97 5.47 -3.34
N THR A 64 5.04 4.38 -4.10
CA THR A 64 4.22 4.23 -5.30
C THR A 64 3.07 3.28 -5.01
N LEU A 65 2.06 3.30 -5.87
CA LEU A 65 0.92 2.38 -5.74
C LEU A 65 1.38 0.93 -5.85
N VAL A 66 2.35 0.64 -6.74
CA VAL A 66 2.88 -0.71 -6.88
C VAL A 66 3.47 -1.19 -5.55
N GLU A 67 4.33 -0.36 -4.96
CA GLU A 67 4.97 -0.70 -3.70
C GLU A 67 3.93 -0.91 -2.60
N TRP A 68 2.93 -0.03 -2.55
CA TRP A 68 1.87 -0.14 -1.55
C TRP A 68 1.09 -1.44 -1.70
N LEU A 69 0.71 -1.79 -2.94
CA LEU A 69 -0.03 -3.03 -3.17
C LEU A 69 0.78 -4.27 -2.81
N VAL A 70 2.09 -4.25 -3.07
CA VAL A 70 2.97 -5.35 -2.68
C VAL A 70 3.00 -5.49 -1.16
N ILE A 71 3.09 -4.37 -0.45
CA ILE A 71 3.07 -4.38 1.02
C ILE A 71 1.74 -4.95 1.52
N VAL A 72 0.64 -4.44 1.01
CA VAL A 72 -0.70 -4.88 1.43
C VAL A 72 -0.88 -6.37 1.17
N ASP A 73 -0.46 -6.83 0.01
CA ASP A 73 -0.59 -8.24 -0.34
C ASP A 73 0.28 -9.13 0.54
N SER A 74 1.44 -8.66 0.95
CA SER A 74 2.32 -9.43 1.84
C SER A 74 1.68 -9.67 3.21
N TYR A 75 0.73 -8.82 3.62
CA TYR A 75 -0.05 -9.02 4.84
C TYR A 75 -1.42 -9.62 4.53
N GLN A 76 -1.62 -10.13 3.31
CA GLN A 76 -2.87 -10.75 2.89
C GLN A 76 -4.08 -9.82 3.02
N TRP A 77 -3.85 -8.53 2.77
CA TRP A 77 -4.89 -7.48 2.86
C TRP A 77 -5.47 -7.33 4.27
N LYS A 78 -4.73 -7.79 5.26
CA LYS A 78 -5.14 -7.70 6.66
C LYS A 78 -4.24 -6.73 7.42
N CYS A 79 -4.69 -6.37 8.60
CA CYS A 79 -3.92 -5.52 9.49
C CYS A 79 -2.57 -6.16 9.79
N ALA A 80 -1.50 -5.38 9.65
CA ALA A 80 -0.15 -5.88 9.90
C ALA A 80 0.07 -6.27 11.37
N TYR A 81 -0.64 -5.62 12.29
CA TYR A 81 -0.45 -5.92 13.72
C TYR A 81 -1.27 -7.10 14.18
N CYS A 82 -2.57 -7.09 14.04
CA CYS A 82 -3.39 -8.20 14.54
C CYS A 82 -3.50 -9.36 13.56
N GLN A 83 -3.29 -9.11 12.27
CA GLN A 83 -3.34 -10.11 11.21
C GLN A 83 -4.66 -10.90 11.12
N GLU A 84 -5.69 -10.35 11.70
CA GLU A 84 -7.02 -10.96 11.70
C GLU A 84 -8.04 -10.15 10.94
N LYS A 85 -8.09 -8.85 11.22
CA LYS A 85 -9.08 -7.95 10.61
C LYS A 85 -8.56 -7.40 9.30
N PRO A 86 -9.45 -7.09 8.36
CA PRO A 86 -9.04 -6.37 7.15
C PRO A 86 -8.38 -5.05 7.55
N PHE A 87 -7.41 -4.59 6.76
CA PHE A 87 -6.83 -3.31 7.05
C PHE A 87 -7.79 -2.20 6.62
N GLU A 88 -7.67 -1.06 7.26
CA GLU A 88 -8.56 0.07 7.01
C GLU A 88 -7.80 1.36 6.72
N VAL A 89 -6.59 1.50 7.24
CA VAL A 89 -5.80 2.72 7.09
C VAL A 89 -4.35 2.40 6.77
N MET A 90 -3.66 3.37 6.20
CA MET A 90 -2.21 3.32 6.03
C MET A 90 -1.60 3.97 7.27
N HIS A 91 -0.79 3.20 7.98
CA HIS A 91 -0.15 3.66 9.20
C HIS A 91 1.32 3.95 8.93
N HIS A 92 1.85 5.02 9.48
CA HIS A 92 3.26 5.35 9.37
C HIS A 92 3.97 4.88 10.64
N ARG A 93 4.99 4.04 10.48
CA ARG A 93 5.73 3.49 11.63
C ARG A 93 6.45 4.59 12.40
N ILE A 94 7.10 5.47 11.66
CA ILE A 94 7.72 6.67 12.20
C ILE A 94 6.79 7.82 11.82
N PRO A 95 6.55 8.80 12.70
CA PRO A 95 5.62 9.88 12.36
C PRO A 95 5.89 10.50 11.01
N LEU A 96 4.83 10.86 10.31
CA LEU A 96 4.90 11.33 8.93
C LEU A 96 5.93 12.42 8.71
N HIS A 97 5.98 13.40 9.61
CA HIS A 97 6.90 14.54 9.44
C HIS A 97 8.37 14.13 9.57
N GLU A 98 8.67 12.98 10.17
CA GLU A 98 10.04 12.50 10.31
C GLU A 98 10.36 11.39 9.32
N GLY A 99 9.46 10.42 9.16
CA GLY A 99 9.73 9.25 8.32
C GLY A 99 9.18 9.32 6.91
N GLY A 100 8.21 10.18 6.69
CA GLY A 100 7.63 10.33 5.36
C GLY A 100 6.74 9.19 4.91
N THR A 101 6.26 9.29 3.67
CA THR A 101 5.46 8.26 3.04
C THR A 101 6.36 7.48 2.10
N THR A 102 7.01 6.48 2.65
CA THR A 102 7.99 5.64 1.93
C THR A 102 7.61 4.17 2.12
N PRO A 103 8.09 3.28 1.25
CA PRO A 103 7.77 1.85 1.38
C PRO A 103 8.14 1.25 2.73
N SER A 104 9.25 1.68 3.32
CA SER A 104 9.69 1.13 4.60
C SER A 104 8.93 1.69 5.79
N ASN A 105 8.18 2.77 5.60
CA ASN A 105 7.49 3.45 6.69
C ASN A 105 5.98 3.28 6.70
N CYS A 106 5.41 2.60 5.73
CA CYS A 106 3.94 2.49 5.60
C CYS A 106 3.47 1.06 5.78
N LEU A 107 2.41 0.89 6.56
CA LEU A 107 1.84 -0.42 6.85
C LEU A 107 0.31 -0.38 6.75
N PRO A 108 -0.31 -1.48 6.31
CA PRO A 108 -1.77 -1.60 6.36
C PRO A 108 -2.18 -1.99 7.78
N VAL A 109 -3.10 -1.24 8.38
CA VAL A 109 -3.47 -1.42 9.79
C VAL A 109 -4.96 -1.20 9.95
N CYS A 110 -5.60 -1.96 10.85
CA CYS A 110 -6.98 -1.71 11.20
C CYS A 110 -7.02 -0.55 12.20
N ARG A 111 -8.16 0.14 12.29
CA ARG A 111 -8.26 1.31 13.16
C ARG A 111 -8.00 1.01 14.62
N GLY A 112 -8.45 -0.16 15.10
CA GLY A 112 -8.22 -0.55 16.47
C GLY A 112 -6.75 -0.65 16.82
N CYS A 113 -5.95 -1.28 15.95
CA CYS A 113 -4.53 -1.42 16.19
C CYS A 113 -3.79 -0.10 15.97
N CYS A 114 -4.26 0.74 15.06
CA CYS A 114 -3.64 2.02 14.80
C CYS A 114 -3.63 2.89 16.07
N THR A 115 -4.71 2.84 16.84
CA THR A 115 -4.80 3.65 18.06
C THR A 115 -4.01 3.06 19.23
N ARG A 116 -3.67 1.77 19.18
CA ARG A 116 -2.96 1.13 20.28
C ARG A 116 -1.46 1.31 20.26
N ARG A 117 -0.90 1.79 19.16
CA ARG A 117 0.53 2.08 19.05
C ARG A 117 1.45 0.92 19.36
N LYS A 118 1.28 -0.17 18.70
CA LYS A 118 2.19 -1.29 18.85
C LYS A 118 3.54 -0.94 18.23
N LYS A 119 4.61 -1.44 18.83
CA LYS A 119 5.95 -1.09 18.38
C LYS A 119 6.30 -1.64 17.04
N ASN A 120 6.25 -2.93 16.87
CA ASN A 120 6.61 -3.58 15.63
C ASN A 120 5.56 -4.59 15.26
N PRO A 121 5.10 -4.58 14.01
CA PRO A 121 4.16 -5.62 13.58
C PRO A 121 4.91 -6.92 13.39
N PRO A 122 4.22 -8.05 13.50
CA PRO A 122 4.83 -9.32 13.15
C PRO A 122 5.13 -9.36 11.65
N GLU A 123 6.03 -10.24 11.25
CA GLU A 123 6.37 -10.39 9.86
C GLU A 123 5.15 -10.81 9.05
N PRO A 124 5.07 -10.38 7.80
CA PRO A 124 3.94 -10.79 6.97
C PRO A 124 4.01 -12.27 6.63
N HIS A 125 2.83 -12.85 6.41
CA HIS A 125 2.77 -14.22 5.95
C HIS A 125 3.45 -14.33 4.59
N GLY A 126 4.22 -15.35 4.40
CA GLY A 126 4.93 -15.52 3.15
C GLY A 126 6.15 -14.66 3.02
N SER A 127 6.64 -14.11 4.11
CA SER A 127 7.81 -13.26 4.07
C SER A 127 9.05 -13.97 3.57
N HIS A 128 9.02 -15.30 3.52
CA HIS A 128 10.11 -16.05 2.93
C HIS A 128 10.41 -15.60 1.49
N LEU A 129 9.49 -14.96 0.85
CA LEU A 129 9.74 -14.44 -0.46
C LEU A 129 10.68 -13.24 -0.45
N ASN A 130 10.89 -12.67 0.72
CA ASN A 130 11.67 -11.47 0.81
C ASN A 130 13.09 -11.69 1.09
N HIS A 131 13.52 -12.90 1.04
CA HIS A 131 14.84 -13.17 1.34
C HIS A 131 15.78 -12.48 0.50
N SER A 132 15.33 -12.09 -0.40
CA SER A 132 16.19 -11.39 -1.09
C SER A 132 16.04 -10.05 -0.78
N GLY A 133 15.57 -9.92 -0.34
CA GLY A 133 15.36 -8.88 -0.16
C GLY A 133 15.50 -8.24 0.83
N SER A 134 15.44 -8.77 0.98
CA SER A 134 15.29 -8.27 1.61
C SER A 134 15.89 -7.61 1.96
N ALA A 135 16.10 -7.87 1.95
CA ALA A 135 16.37 -7.30 2.22
C ALA A 135 16.86 -6.39 2.17
N THR A 136 16.67 -6.38 1.84
CA THR A 136 16.82 -5.52 1.72
C THR A 136 17.01 -4.63 1.99
N ARG A 137 17.08 -4.74 2.15
CA ARG A 137 16.87 -3.96 2.31
C ARG A 137 17.32 -3.12 2.65
N LEU A 138 17.42 -3.11 2.48
CA LEU A 138 17.41 -2.26 2.54
C LEU A 138 17.46 -1.66 2.65
#